data_6040a60b162dba322951c898a0f04033
#
_entry.id   6040a60b162dba322951c898a0f04033
#
_cell.length_a   1.000
_cell.length_b   1.000
_cell.length_c   1.000
_cell.angle_alpha   90.00
_cell.angle_beta   90.00
_cell.angle_gamma   90.00
#
_symmetry.space_group_name_H-M   'P 1'
#
loop_
_entity.id
_entity.type
_entity.pdbx_description
1 polymer ?
#
loop_
_entity_poly.entity_id
_entity_poly.type
_entity_poly.pdbx_seq_one_letter_code
_entity_poly.pdbx_strand_id
1 'polypeptide(L)'
;MNRQELFNQIKTKRSFLCVGLDTDTKKIPQFLLEKEDPIYAFNKAIIDATAPYCIAYKPNLAFYEAFGIKGMIAFEKTIKYLNDNYPNHFIIADAKRGDIGNTSAMYARTFFEEYKLDALTVAPYMGEDSVTPFMNYKDKWVILLALTSNKGSHDFQLCQDENGTRLFEKVLTVSQQWGNKDNMMYVVGATQGKMFEDIRKIVPEHFLLVPGVGAQGGSLEEVCKYGMNNECGLLVNSSRGIIYASQNTDFAEVAAEKAKELQIQMDAELTKHGIWPQAKKKGIWNDFYPCF
;
A
#
# COMPACT_ATOMS: atom_id res chain seq x y z
N MET A 1 -3.02 9.73 9.09
CA MET A 1 -4.37 9.26 8.63
C MET A 1 -4.78 8.06 9.47
N ASN A 2 -5.95 8.12 10.13
CA ASN A 2 -6.49 7.00 10.93
C ASN A 2 -7.26 5.99 10.06
N ARG A 3 -7.72 4.88 10.67
CA ARG A 3 -8.44 3.80 9.98
C ARG A 3 -9.71 4.26 9.27
N GLN A 4 -10.53 5.06 9.95
CA GLN A 4 -11.79 5.54 9.39
C GLN A 4 -11.57 6.49 8.20
N GLU A 5 -10.54 7.34 8.30
CA GLU A 5 -10.15 8.24 7.20
C GLU A 5 -9.66 7.43 5.99
N LEU A 6 -8.84 6.40 6.20
CA LEU A 6 -8.37 5.51 5.14
C LEU A 6 -9.53 4.79 4.45
N PHE A 7 -10.47 4.23 5.24
CA PHE A 7 -11.67 3.59 4.69
C PHE A 7 -12.57 4.57 3.93
N ASN A 8 -12.68 5.81 4.41
CA ASN A 8 -13.42 6.85 3.69
C ASN A 8 -12.76 7.20 2.34
N GLN A 9 -11.42 7.22 2.26
CA GLN A 9 -10.73 7.41 0.98
C GLN A 9 -11.01 6.25 0.01
N ILE A 10 -11.00 5.00 0.48
CA ILE A 10 -11.38 3.83 -0.33
C ILE A 10 -12.77 4.03 -0.93
N LYS A 11 -13.75 4.42 -0.11
CA LYS A 11 -15.13 4.67 -0.57
C LYS A 11 -15.22 5.81 -1.56
N THR A 12 -14.58 6.94 -1.26
CA THR A 12 -14.65 8.15 -2.08
C THR A 12 -14.04 7.94 -3.46
N LYS A 13 -12.89 7.29 -3.52
CA LYS A 13 -12.18 7.03 -4.78
C LYS A 13 -12.57 5.72 -5.45
N ARG A 14 -13.34 4.88 -4.76
CA ARG A 14 -13.71 3.53 -5.21
C ARG A 14 -12.48 2.72 -5.61
N SER A 15 -11.43 2.84 -4.80
CA SER A 15 -10.10 2.31 -5.05
C SER A 15 -9.41 1.95 -3.74
N PHE A 16 -8.62 0.90 -3.75
CA PHE A 16 -7.68 0.55 -2.70
C PHE A 16 -6.27 0.39 -3.29
N LEU A 17 -6.03 1.12 -4.38
CA LEU A 17 -4.75 1.17 -5.07
C LEU A 17 -3.73 1.99 -4.28
N CYS A 18 -2.55 1.40 -4.11
CA CYS A 18 -1.33 2.05 -3.66
C CYS A 18 -0.35 2.11 -4.83
N VAL A 19 0.04 3.30 -5.27
CA VAL A 19 1.04 3.47 -6.33
C VAL A 19 2.44 3.47 -5.73
N GLY A 20 3.28 2.52 -6.16
CA GLY A 20 4.67 2.47 -5.73
C GLY A 20 5.53 3.46 -6.53
N LEU A 21 6.33 4.24 -5.82
CA LEU A 21 7.30 5.19 -6.39
C LEU A 21 8.73 4.62 -6.30
N ASP A 22 8.95 3.50 -6.99
CA ASP A 22 10.23 2.77 -7.03
C ASP A 22 11.06 3.31 -8.20
N THR A 23 11.46 4.60 -8.16
CA THR A 23 11.99 5.36 -9.30
C THR A 23 13.45 5.05 -9.56
N ASP A 24 13.71 4.37 -10.68
CA ASP A 24 15.03 4.04 -11.21
C ASP A 24 15.35 4.95 -12.42
N THR A 25 16.39 5.76 -12.34
CA THR A 25 16.80 6.69 -13.41
C THR A 25 17.13 5.99 -14.73
N LYS A 26 17.38 4.69 -14.71
CA LYS A 26 17.60 3.88 -15.93
C LYS A 26 16.29 3.56 -16.68
N LYS A 27 15.13 3.81 -16.06
CA LYS A 27 13.81 3.43 -16.59
C LYS A 27 12.87 4.61 -16.83
N ILE A 28 13.23 5.81 -16.36
CA ILE A 28 12.45 7.00 -16.62
C ILE A 28 12.72 7.56 -18.02
N PRO A 29 11.81 8.39 -18.59
CA PRO A 29 12.03 9.05 -19.87
C PRO A 29 13.34 9.81 -19.94
N GLN A 30 14.08 9.63 -21.04
CA GLN A 30 15.43 10.18 -21.22
C GLN A 30 15.49 11.72 -21.04
N PHE A 31 14.47 12.45 -21.51
CA PHE A 31 14.42 13.91 -21.41
C PHE A 31 14.33 14.43 -19.96
N LEU A 32 13.90 13.59 -19.01
CA LEU A 32 13.86 13.95 -17.60
C LEU A 32 15.25 13.93 -16.96
N LEU A 33 16.21 13.20 -17.53
CA LEU A 33 17.59 13.14 -17.01
C LEU A 33 18.32 14.49 -17.13
N GLU A 34 17.81 15.39 -17.98
CA GLU A 34 18.33 16.76 -18.13
C GLU A 34 17.82 17.71 -17.05
N LYS A 35 16.85 17.30 -16.22
CA LYS A 35 16.35 18.08 -15.10
C LYS A 35 17.36 18.09 -13.95
N GLU A 36 17.34 19.16 -13.16
CA GLU A 36 18.16 19.27 -11.94
C GLU A 36 17.93 18.10 -10.97
N ASP A 37 16.67 17.67 -10.83
CA ASP A 37 16.24 16.56 -9.98
C ASP A 37 15.31 15.64 -10.77
N PRO A 38 15.87 14.69 -11.55
CA PRO A 38 15.08 13.84 -12.43
C PRO A 38 14.15 12.90 -11.67
N ILE A 39 14.54 12.41 -10.48
CA ILE A 39 13.72 11.51 -9.65
C ILE A 39 12.48 12.26 -9.17
N TYR A 40 12.67 13.45 -8.61
CA TYR A 40 11.54 14.27 -8.14
C TYR A 40 10.64 14.70 -9.30
N ALA A 41 11.23 15.14 -10.43
CA ALA A 41 10.46 15.55 -11.60
C ALA A 41 9.56 14.41 -12.12
N PHE A 42 10.10 13.20 -12.20
CA PHE A 42 9.34 12.00 -12.56
C PHE A 42 8.23 11.71 -11.54
N ASN A 43 8.57 11.63 -10.26
CA ASN A 43 7.61 11.34 -9.21
C ASN A 43 6.46 12.34 -9.19
N LYS A 44 6.76 13.62 -9.30
CA LYS A 44 5.75 14.68 -9.34
C LYS A 44 4.75 14.45 -10.47
N ALA A 45 5.22 14.20 -11.68
CA ALA A 45 4.36 13.96 -12.84
C ALA A 45 3.50 12.70 -12.67
N ILE A 46 4.07 11.60 -12.13
CA ILE A 46 3.33 10.37 -11.81
C ILE A 46 2.26 10.63 -10.74
N ILE A 47 2.59 11.35 -9.68
CA ILE A 47 1.65 11.68 -8.61
C ILE A 47 0.47 12.49 -9.16
N ASP A 48 0.75 13.58 -9.90
CA ASP A 48 -0.28 14.45 -10.47
C ASP A 48 -1.24 13.68 -11.37
N ALA A 49 -0.71 12.74 -12.17
CA ALA A 49 -1.49 11.95 -13.11
C ALA A 49 -2.31 10.83 -12.45
N THR A 50 -1.78 10.19 -11.40
CA THR A 50 -2.39 9.00 -10.79
C THR A 50 -3.23 9.28 -9.55
N ALA A 51 -3.10 10.45 -8.93
CA ALA A 51 -3.78 10.82 -7.70
C ALA A 51 -5.33 10.66 -7.73
N PRO A 52 -6.03 10.88 -8.85
CA PRO A 52 -7.47 10.62 -8.90
C PRO A 52 -7.85 9.15 -8.70
N TYR A 53 -6.96 8.20 -9.00
CA TYR A 53 -7.24 6.77 -9.11
C TYR A 53 -6.70 5.92 -7.96
N CYS A 54 -5.82 6.47 -7.12
CA CYS A 54 -5.23 5.76 -5.99
C CYS A 54 -5.53 6.46 -4.65
N ILE A 55 -5.36 5.73 -3.56
CA ILE A 55 -5.55 6.24 -2.19
C ILE A 55 -4.24 6.34 -1.43
N ALA A 56 -3.18 5.72 -1.94
CA ALA A 56 -1.89 5.67 -1.26
C ALA A 56 -0.72 5.78 -2.24
N TYR A 57 0.39 6.30 -1.74
CA TYR A 57 1.70 6.28 -2.39
C TYR A 57 2.72 5.58 -1.50
N LYS A 58 3.56 4.78 -2.13
CA LYS A 58 4.58 4.01 -1.43
C LYS A 58 5.96 4.14 -2.09
N PRO A 59 6.73 5.19 -1.77
CA PRO A 59 8.14 5.25 -2.15
C PRO A 59 8.93 4.14 -1.44
N ASN A 60 9.74 3.41 -2.21
CA ASN A 60 10.64 2.40 -1.70
C ASN A 60 12.03 3.03 -1.50
N LEU A 61 12.47 3.13 -0.24
CA LEU A 61 13.69 3.84 0.11
C LEU A 61 14.93 3.33 -0.60
N ALA A 62 15.03 2.05 -0.91
CA ALA A 62 16.19 1.50 -1.62
C ALA A 62 16.48 2.21 -2.94
N PHE A 63 15.42 2.69 -3.64
CA PHE A 63 15.55 3.44 -4.90
C PHE A 63 16.02 4.88 -4.71
N TYR A 64 15.95 5.41 -3.51
CA TYR A 64 16.45 6.74 -3.17
C TYR A 64 17.81 6.66 -2.48
N GLU A 65 17.98 5.78 -1.51
CA GLU A 65 19.24 5.55 -0.82
C GLU A 65 20.38 5.16 -1.80
N ALA A 66 20.06 4.43 -2.88
CA ALA A 66 21.02 4.06 -3.92
C ALA A 66 21.65 5.27 -4.65
N PHE A 67 21.05 6.44 -4.58
CA PHE A 67 21.57 7.70 -5.14
C PHE A 67 22.21 8.61 -4.08
N GLY A 68 22.41 8.11 -2.85
CA GLY A 68 23.01 8.84 -1.75
C GLY A 68 22.23 10.10 -1.37
N ILE A 69 22.94 11.18 -1.07
CA ILE A 69 22.31 12.43 -0.61
C ILE A 69 21.32 12.98 -1.65
N LYS A 70 21.64 12.94 -2.94
CA LYS A 70 20.75 13.41 -4.01
C LYS A 70 19.43 12.65 -4.04
N GLY A 71 19.49 11.33 -3.88
CA GLY A 71 18.28 10.50 -3.80
C GLY A 71 17.45 10.81 -2.56
N MET A 72 18.06 11.04 -1.41
CA MET A 72 17.36 11.39 -0.18
C MET A 72 16.73 12.80 -0.26
N ILE A 73 17.36 13.75 -0.94
CA ILE A 73 16.75 15.05 -1.24
C ILE A 73 15.52 14.88 -2.14
N ALA A 74 15.61 14.04 -3.18
CA ALA A 74 14.46 13.73 -4.05
C ALA A 74 13.32 13.05 -3.28
N PHE A 75 13.65 12.15 -2.35
CA PHE A 75 12.68 11.53 -1.43
C PHE A 75 11.96 12.59 -0.59
N GLU A 76 12.71 13.43 0.11
CA GLU A 76 12.15 14.51 0.95
C GLU A 76 11.24 15.44 0.15
N LYS A 77 11.68 15.92 -1.03
CA LYS A 77 10.87 16.74 -1.93
C LYS A 77 9.59 16.03 -2.37
N THR A 78 9.66 14.71 -2.67
CA THR A 78 8.50 13.91 -3.07
C THR A 78 7.49 13.80 -1.93
N ILE A 79 7.95 13.53 -0.71
CA ILE A 79 7.08 13.43 0.47
C ILE A 79 6.46 14.79 0.80
N LYS A 80 7.26 15.87 0.77
CA LYS A 80 6.75 17.22 0.98
C LYS A 80 5.69 17.58 -0.07
N TYR A 81 5.91 17.24 -1.33
CA TYR A 81 4.95 17.48 -2.40
C TYR A 81 3.62 16.74 -2.16
N LEU A 82 3.67 15.48 -1.73
CA LEU A 82 2.49 14.70 -1.36
C LEU A 82 1.74 15.33 -0.19
N ASN A 83 2.43 15.68 0.88
CA ASN A 83 1.81 16.31 2.06
C ASN A 83 1.15 17.65 1.74
N ASP A 84 1.79 18.48 0.92
CA ASP A 84 1.31 19.83 0.61
C ASP A 84 0.14 19.83 -0.40
N ASN A 85 0.15 18.94 -1.39
CA ASN A 85 -0.80 18.97 -2.51
C ASN A 85 -1.84 17.85 -2.48
N TYR A 86 -1.55 16.74 -1.78
CA TYR A 86 -2.38 15.52 -1.73
C TYR A 86 -2.59 15.01 -0.29
N PRO A 87 -3.02 15.86 0.67
CA PRO A 87 -3.07 15.52 2.09
C PRO A 87 -4.04 14.38 2.44
N ASN A 88 -4.91 14.02 1.49
CA ASN A 88 -5.87 12.92 1.63
C ASN A 88 -5.35 11.58 1.09
N HIS A 89 -4.07 11.50 0.70
CA HIS A 89 -3.44 10.23 0.32
C HIS A 89 -2.64 9.66 1.48
N PHE A 90 -2.73 8.34 1.65
CA PHE A 90 -1.97 7.60 2.64
C PHE A 90 -0.52 7.40 2.15
N ILE A 91 0.47 7.84 2.93
CA ILE A 91 1.87 7.82 2.48
C ILE A 91 2.64 6.78 3.28
N ILE A 92 3.20 5.79 2.58
CA ILE A 92 3.89 4.64 3.15
C ILE A 92 5.39 4.72 2.83
N ALA A 93 6.26 4.72 3.84
CA ALA A 93 7.68 4.46 3.62
C ALA A 93 7.92 2.94 3.51
N ASP A 94 8.27 2.45 2.32
CA ASP A 94 8.73 1.07 2.17
C ASP A 94 10.22 0.98 2.48
N ALA A 95 10.54 0.98 3.78
CA ALA A 95 11.90 1.09 4.31
C ALA A 95 12.39 -0.18 5.01
N LYS A 96 11.46 -1.06 5.42
CA LYS A 96 11.73 -2.34 6.11
C LYS A 96 12.72 -2.16 7.26
N ARG A 97 12.46 -1.14 8.10
CA ARG A 97 13.29 -0.85 9.27
C ARG A 97 13.02 -1.87 10.38
N GLY A 98 13.95 -1.96 11.30
CA GLY A 98 13.89 -2.79 12.49
C GLY A 98 15.24 -2.74 13.19
N ASP A 99 15.21 -2.37 14.46
CA ASP A 99 16.33 -2.34 15.37
C ASP A 99 15.80 -2.36 16.80
N ILE A 100 16.61 -2.49 17.82
CA ILE A 100 16.15 -2.57 19.19
C ILE A 100 15.96 -1.19 19.82
N GLY A 101 14.91 -1.07 20.63
CA GLY A 101 14.69 0.03 21.57
C GLY A 101 14.90 1.43 21.00
N ASN A 102 15.90 2.12 21.51
CA ASN A 102 16.20 3.51 21.17
C ASN A 102 16.54 3.71 19.68
N THR A 103 17.22 2.77 19.02
CA THR A 103 17.54 2.88 17.59
C THR A 103 16.27 2.82 16.74
N SER A 104 15.33 1.91 17.04
CA SER A 104 14.00 1.90 16.41
C SER A 104 13.23 3.20 16.65
N ALA A 105 13.33 3.79 17.84
CA ALA A 105 12.71 5.10 18.14
C ALA A 105 13.29 6.22 17.25
N MET A 106 14.59 6.21 16.95
CA MET A 106 15.20 7.18 16.03
C MET A 106 14.72 7.01 14.60
N TYR A 107 14.54 5.77 14.13
CA TYR A 107 13.88 5.52 12.83
C TYR A 107 12.43 6.01 12.83
N ALA A 108 11.67 5.72 13.88
CA ALA A 108 10.28 6.17 14.00
C ALA A 108 10.17 7.70 13.93
N ARG A 109 11.02 8.41 14.65
CA ARG A 109 11.13 9.86 14.60
C ARG A 109 11.39 10.37 13.19
N THR A 110 12.35 9.79 12.47
CA THR A 110 12.69 10.17 11.10
C THR A 110 11.45 10.12 10.19
N PHE A 111 10.70 9.01 10.21
CA PHE A 111 9.60 8.83 9.28
C PHE A 111 8.32 9.54 9.71
N PHE A 112 8.03 9.59 11.01
CA PHE A 112 6.75 10.11 11.49
C PHE A 112 6.79 11.58 11.89
N GLU A 113 7.94 12.10 12.36
CA GLU A 113 8.08 13.50 12.76
C GLU A 113 8.72 14.34 11.64
N GLU A 114 9.89 13.94 11.14
CA GLU A 114 10.64 14.73 10.16
C GLU A 114 9.96 14.69 8.77
N TYR A 115 9.71 13.49 8.23
CA TYR A 115 9.07 13.32 6.93
C TYR A 115 7.53 13.35 6.99
N LYS A 116 6.91 13.17 8.16
CA LYS A 116 5.44 13.20 8.37
C LYS A 116 4.67 12.16 7.55
N LEU A 117 5.24 10.98 7.37
CA LEU A 117 4.59 9.85 6.71
C LEU A 117 3.48 9.26 7.58
N ASP A 118 2.53 8.55 6.97
CA ASP A 118 1.45 7.86 7.69
C ASP A 118 1.86 6.47 8.16
N ALA A 119 2.69 5.77 7.40
CA ALA A 119 3.05 4.39 7.67
C ALA A 119 4.50 4.04 7.30
N LEU A 120 5.01 3.01 7.96
CA LEU A 120 6.35 2.47 7.73
C LEU A 120 6.32 0.95 7.70
N THR A 121 6.99 0.33 6.71
CA THR A 121 7.22 -1.12 6.73
C THR A 121 8.32 -1.48 7.72
N VAL A 122 8.07 -2.48 8.55
CA VAL A 122 8.95 -2.92 9.65
C VAL A 122 9.15 -4.43 9.58
N ALA A 123 10.37 -4.89 9.87
CA ALA A 123 10.71 -6.30 9.94
C ALA A 123 10.52 -6.84 11.38
N PRO A 124 9.83 -7.97 11.57
CA PRO A 124 9.51 -8.51 12.90
C PRO A 124 10.61 -9.38 13.53
N TYR A 125 11.66 -9.69 12.79
CA TYR A 125 12.62 -10.76 13.14
C TYR A 125 13.27 -10.58 14.52
N MET A 126 13.49 -9.33 14.95
CA MET A 126 14.12 -9.03 16.24
C MET A 126 13.11 -8.96 17.41
N GLY A 127 11.81 -9.18 17.17
CA GLY A 127 10.79 -9.25 18.23
C GLY A 127 10.12 -7.94 18.58
N GLU A 128 9.42 -7.92 19.72
CA GLU A 128 8.52 -6.86 20.18
C GLU A 128 9.23 -5.49 20.29
N ASP A 129 10.36 -5.46 20.96
CA ASP A 129 11.11 -4.23 21.25
C ASP A 129 11.72 -3.56 20.00
N SER A 130 11.73 -4.29 18.87
CA SER A 130 12.10 -3.72 17.57
C SER A 130 10.91 -3.07 16.83
N VAL A 131 9.68 -3.39 17.22
CA VAL A 131 8.45 -2.96 16.55
C VAL A 131 7.69 -1.89 17.36
N THR A 132 7.57 -2.07 18.66
CA THR A 132 6.75 -1.20 19.54
C THR A 132 7.19 0.26 19.57
N PRO A 133 8.46 0.65 19.39
CA PRO A 133 8.83 2.07 19.31
C PRO A 133 8.15 2.84 18.19
N PHE A 134 7.80 2.18 17.07
CA PHE A 134 7.06 2.80 15.97
C PHE A 134 5.57 3.01 16.28
N MET A 135 5.03 2.34 17.30
CA MET A 135 3.61 2.38 17.65
C MET A 135 3.27 3.49 18.65
N ASN A 136 4.27 4.23 19.14
CA ASN A 136 4.10 5.33 20.08
C ASN A 136 3.54 6.61 19.43
N TYR A 137 3.20 6.57 18.14
CA TYR A 137 2.75 7.72 17.37
C TYR A 137 1.26 7.59 17.04
N LYS A 138 0.47 8.56 17.50
CA LYS A 138 -0.96 8.60 17.23
C LYS A 138 -1.23 8.74 15.73
N ASP A 139 -2.23 8.01 15.23
CA ASP A 139 -2.67 8.02 13.83
C ASP A 139 -1.55 7.67 12.83
N LYS A 140 -0.53 6.91 13.29
CA LYS A 140 0.53 6.33 12.46
C LYS A 140 0.44 4.80 12.46
N TRP A 141 1.00 4.18 11.42
CA TRP A 141 0.86 2.75 11.19
C TRP A 141 2.19 2.04 11.04
N VAL A 142 2.29 0.91 11.70
CA VAL A 142 3.32 -0.09 11.41
C VAL A 142 2.76 -1.06 10.37
N ILE A 143 3.51 -1.28 9.30
CA ILE A 143 3.20 -2.33 8.31
C ILE A 143 4.22 -3.44 8.48
N LEU A 144 3.85 -4.48 9.21
CA LEU A 144 4.75 -5.55 9.61
C LEU A 144 4.90 -6.59 8.50
N LEU A 145 6.13 -7.01 8.19
CA LEU A 145 6.35 -8.09 7.23
C LEU A 145 5.83 -9.42 7.80
N ALA A 146 4.94 -10.08 7.07
CA ALA A 146 4.41 -11.40 7.45
C ALA A 146 4.74 -12.45 6.40
N LEU A 147 4.05 -12.46 5.25
CA LEU A 147 4.27 -13.42 4.19
C LEU A 147 4.57 -12.71 2.87
N THR A 148 5.77 -12.87 2.35
CA THR A 148 6.23 -12.17 1.14
C THR A 148 6.10 -13.04 -0.12
N SER A 149 6.12 -12.43 -1.31
CA SER A 149 5.91 -13.12 -2.59
C SER A 149 7.17 -13.74 -3.21
N ASN A 150 8.36 -13.43 -2.69
CA ASN A 150 9.62 -13.90 -3.23
C ASN A 150 9.89 -15.38 -2.87
N LYS A 151 10.64 -16.07 -3.73
CA LYS A 151 10.97 -17.49 -3.52
C LYS A 151 11.66 -17.76 -2.17
N GLY A 152 12.53 -16.85 -1.71
CA GLY A 152 13.22 -16.96 -0.42
C GLY A 152 12.32 -16.89 0.82
N SER A 153 11.02 -16.59 0.67
CA SER A 153 10.06 -16.70 1.78
C SER A 153 9.97 -18.13 2.34
N HIS A 154 10.26 -19.13 1.51
CA HIS A 154 10.28 -20.53 1.90
C HIS A 154 11.41 -20.87 2.88
N ASP A 155 12.48 -20.08 2.94
CA ASP A 155 13.63 -20.37 3.80
C ASP A 155 13.28 -20.21 5.29
N PHE A 156 12.36 -19.30 5.63
CA PHE A 156 11.97 -18.98 7.01
C PHE A 156 10.46 -18.91 7.22
N GLN A 157 9.75 -18.15 6.37
CA GLN A 157 8.36 -17.77 6.65
C GLN A 157 7.40 -18.98 6.68
N LEU A 158 7.73 -20.05 5.94
CA LEU A 158 6.97 -21.29 5.90
C LEU A 158 7.52 -22.40 6.82
N CYS A 159 8.62 -22.15 7.55
CA CYS A 159 9.10 -23.08 8.57
C CYS A 159 8.03 -23.29 9.64
N GLN A 160 7.83 -24.53 10.05
CA GLN A 160 6.84 -24.90 11.06
C GLN A 160 7.52 -25.18 12.40
N ASP A 161 6.84 -24.84 13.48
CA ASP A 161 7.19 -25.28 14.82
C ASP A 161 6.66 -26.71 15.10
N GLU A 162 6.86 -27.22 16.32
CA GLU A 162 6.43 -28.55 16.76
C GLU A 162 4.92 -28.78 16.70
N ASN A 163 4.12 -27.70 16.68
CA ASN A 163 2.67 -27.73 16.56
C ASN A 163 2.19 -27.56 15.10
N GLY A 164 3.11 -27.44 14.15
CA GLY A 164 2.81 -27.21 12.73
C GLY A 164 2.48 -25.78 12.39
N THR A 165 2.65 -24.81 13.32
CA THR A 165 2.41 -23.39 13.08
C THR A 165 3.55 -22.80 12.24
N ARG A 166 3.23 -22.19 11.11
CA ARG A 166 4.22 -21.54 10.24
C ARG A 166 4.73 -20.24 10.86
N LEU A 167 6.00 -19.88 10.58
CA LEU A 167 6.60 -18.69 11.18
C LEU A 167 5.78 -17.42 10.88
N PHE A 168 5.26 -17.24 9.66
CA PHE A 168 4.45 -16.08 9.36
C PHE A 168 3.14 -16.02 10.17
N GLU A 169 2.51 -17.19 10.47
CA GLU A 169 1.33 -17.27 11.33
C GLU A 169 1.65 -16.90 12.77
N LYS A 170 2.82 -17.32 13.24
CA LYS A 170 3.32 -16.93 14.56
C LYS A 170 3.57 -15.42 14.64
N VAL A 171 4.16 -14.81 13.59
CA VAL A 171 4.31 -13.36 13.50
C VAL A 171 2.96 -12.66 13.59
N LEU A 172 1.95 -13.10 12.81
CA LEU A 172 0.61 -12.53 12.83
C LEU A 172 -0.06 -12.65 14.20
N THR A 173 0.08 -13.81 14.85
CA THR A 173 -0.58 -14.08 16.13
C THR A 173 0.06 -13.30 17.28
N VAL A 174 1.39 -13.33 17.37
CA VAL A 174 2.13 -12.70 18.48
C VAL A 174 2.06 -11.17 18.40
N SER A 175 2.19 -10.61 17.20
CA SER A 175 2.21 -9.16 17.01
C SER A 175 0.88 -8.45 17.34
N GLN A 176 -0.24 -9.18 17.41
CA GLN A 176 -1.51 -8.62 17.89
C GLN A 176 -1.46 -8.25 19.39
N GLN A 177 -0.47 -8.74 20.12
CA GLN A 177 -0.22 -8.31 21.51
C GLN A 177 0.52 -6.96 21.57
N TRP A 178 1.19 -6.56 20.48
CA TRP A 178 1.96 -5.32 20.37
C TRP A 178 1.14 -4.16 19.82
N GLY A 179 0.18 -4.46 18.95
CA GLY A 179 -0.67 -3.49 18.27
C GLY A 179 -2.05 -4.05 17.96
N ASN A 180 -2.84 -3.26 17.24
CA ASN A 180 -4.20 -3.63 16.89
C ASN A 180 -4.54 -3.19 15.45
N LYS A 181 -5.77 -3.45 15.03
CA LYS A 181 -6.28 -3.14 13.69
C LYS A 181 -6.22 -1.65 13.30
N ASP A 182 -6.05 -0.74 14.26
CA ASP A 182 -6.08 0.71 14.03
C ASP A 182 -4.67 1.32 13.88
N ASN A 183 -3.61 0.55 14.20
CA ASN A 183 -2.24 1.01 14.12
C ASN A 183 -1.25 -0.03 13.53
N MET A 184 -1.73 -1.23 13.19
CA MET A 184 -0.91 -2.29 12.59
C MET A 184 -1.55 -2.86 11.33
N MET A 185 -0.77 -2.95 10.27
CA MET A 185 -1.06 -3.64 9.02
C MET A 185 -0.01 -4.73 8.77
N TYR A 186 -0.25 -5.61 7.81
CA TYR A 186 0.71 -6.65 7.45
C TYR A 186 1.00 -6.67 5.95
N VAL A 187 2.26 -6.96 5.59
CA VAL A 187 2.62 -7.24 4.21
C VAL A 187 2.30 -8.69 3.89
N VAL A 188 1.47 -8.89 2.86
CA VAL A 188 1.13 -10.21 2.32
C VAL A 188 1.24 -10.17 0.80
N GLY A 189 2.13 -10.98 0.22
CA GLY A 189 2.35 -11.01 -1.22
C GLY A 189 1.14 -11.52 -2.01
N ALA A 190 0.83 -10.86 -3.13
CA ALA A 190 -0.33 -11.19 -3.98
C ALA A 190 -0.29 -12.61 -4.59
N THR A 191 0.90 -13.23 -4.67
CA THR A 191 1.07 -14.59 -5.21
C THR A 191 0.68 -15.69 -4.22
N GLN A 192 0.29 -15.33 -3.00
CA GLN A 192 -0.02 -16.27 -1.92
C GLN A 192 -1.48 -16.78 -1.93
N GLY A 193 -2.31 -16.35 -2.91
CA GLY A 193 -3.63 -16.90 -3.20
C GLY A 193 -4.45 -17.33 -1.99
N LYS A 194 -4.68 -18.64 -1.86
CA LYS A 194 -5.48 -19.22 -0.77
C LYS A 194 -4.94 -18.99 0.65
N MET A 195 -3.65 -18.66 0.82
CA MET A 195 -3.11 -18.37 2.15
C MET A 195 -3.74 -17.13 2.79
N PHE A 196 -4.36 -16.24 1.99
CA PHE A 196 -5.17 -15.16 2.53
C PHE A 196 -6.32 -15.64 3.43
N GLU A 197 -6.91 -16.82 3.16
CA GLU A 197 -7.94 -17.40 4.03
C GLU A 197 -7.39 -17.73 5.43
N ASP A 198 -6.19 -18.31 5.50
CA ASP A 198 -5.55 -18.61 6.79
C ASP A 198 -5.14 -17.33 7.51
N ILE A 199 -4.60 -16.37 6.78
CA ILE A 199 -4.24 -15.06 7.31
C ILE A 199 -5.47 -14.34 7.89
N ARG A 200 -6.62 -14.39 7.21
CA ARG A 200 -7.86 -13.76 7.68
C ARG A 200 -8.46 -14.42 8.90
N LYS A 201 -8.24 -15.71 9.12
CA LYS A 201 -8.61 -16.38 10.39
C LYS A 201 -7.84 -15.82 11.58
N ILE A 202 -6.58 -15.38 11.36
CA ILE A 202 -5.72 -14.86 12.43
C ILE A 202 -5.94 -13.34 12.59
N VAL A 203 -6.00 -12.59 11.48
CA VAL A 203 -6.10 -11.11 11.47
C VAL A 203 -7.31 -10.65 10.63
N PRO A 204 -8.55 -10.92 11.08
CA PRO A 204 -9.76 -10.71 10.28
C PRO A 204 -10.02 -9.25 9.94
N GLU A 205 -9.62 -8.32 10.81
CA GLU A 205 -9.94 -6.91 10.67
C GLU A 205 -8.78 -6.03 10.18
N HIS A 206 -7.53 -6.51 10.22
CA HIS A 206 -6.36 -5.71 9.87
C HIS A 206 -6.30 -5.41 8.37
N PHE A 207 -5.75 -4.25 8.02
CA PHE A 207 -5.38 -3.97 6.64
C PHE A 207 -4.16 -4.79 6.23
N LEU A 208 -4.16 -5.22 4.98
CA LEU A 208 -3.03 -5.93 4.37
C LEU A 208 -2.47 -5.09 3.22
N LEU A 209 -1.19 -4.79 3.27
CA LEU A 209 -0.45 -4.25 2.13
C LEU A 209 -0.07 -5.42 1.22
N VAL A 210 -0.58 -5.40 -0.01
CA VAL A 210 -0.48 -6.53 -0.94
C VAL A 210 0.35 -6.13 -2.17
N PRO A 211 1.67 -6.34 -2.15
CA PRO A 211 2.51 -6.13 -3.33
C PRO A 211 2.42 -7.32 -4.29
N GLY A 212 2.66 -7.06 -5.59
CA GLY A 212 2.87 -8.10 -6.60
C GLY A 212 1.67 -8.41 -7.48
N VAL A 213 0.58 -7.66 -7.39
CA VAL A 213 -0.55 -7.78 -8.34
C VAL A 213 -0.08 -7.36 -9.74
N GLY A 214 -0.43 -8.15 -10.75
CA GLY A 214 -0.05 -7.96 -12.14
C GLY A 214 1.44 -8.26 -12.40
N ALA A 215 2.33 -7.35 -12.11
CA ALA A 215 3.76 -7.42 -12.48
C ALA A 215 4.53 -8.63 -11.92
N GLN A 216 4.04 -9.29 -10.86
CA GLN A 216 4.62 -10.51 -10.28
C GLN A 216 3.69 -11.73 -10.42
N GLY A 217 2.63 -11.62 -11.23
CA GLY A 217 1.70 -12.72 -11.51
C GLY A 217 0.57 -12.89 -10.49
N GLY A 218 0.45 -12.00 -9.49
CA GLY A 218 -0.66 -12.01 -8.55
C GLY A 218 -1.97 -11.57 -9.21
N SER A 219 -3.08 -12.29 -8.92
CA SER A 219 -4.42 -11.98 -9.39
C SER A 219 -5.13 -11.04 -8.42
N LEU A 220 -5.64 -9.90 -8.89
CA LEU A 220 -6.44 -9.00 -8.09
C LEU A 220 -7.72 -9.69 -7.60
N GLU A 221 -8.38 -10.47 -8.46
CA GLU A 221 -9.60 -11.18 -8.12
C GLU A 221 -9.38 -12.20 -6.98
N GLU A 222 -8.29 -12.99 -7.03
CA GLU A 222 -7.96 -13.94 -5.96
C GLU A 222 -7.65 -13.23 -4.64
N VAL A 223 -6.87 -12.13 -4.70
CA VAL A 223 -6.56 -11.31 -3.52
C VAL A 223 -7.85 -10.77 -2.89
N CYS A 224 -8.79 -10.26 -3.69
CA CYS A 224 -10.08 -9.78 -3.21
C CYS A 224 -10.94 -10.90 -2.65
N LYS A 225 -11.05 -12.02 -3.37
CA LYS A 225 -11.88 -13.17 -2.98
C LYS A 225 -11.53 -13.71 -1.60
N TYR A 226 -10.24 -13.82 -1.28
CA TYR A 226 -9.77 -14.45 -0.05
C TYR A 226 -9.28 -13.44 1.00
N GLY A 227 -8.91 -12.22 0.58
CA GLY A 227 -8.28 -11.23 1.44
C GLY A 227 -9.17 -10.05 1.84
N MET A 228 -10.28 -9.80 1.16
CA MET A 228 -11.15 -8.67 1.48
C MET A 228 -11.98 -8.92 2.75
N ASN A 229 -12.21 -7.87 3.53
CA ASN A 229 -13.08 -7.89 4.70
C ASN A 229 -14.17 -6.80 4.59
N ASN A 230 -14.98 -6.60 5.64
CA ASN A 230 -16.12 -5.67 5.63
C ASN A 230 -15.73 -4.19 5.42
N GLU A 231 -14.46 -3.82 5.62
CA GLU A 231 -13.93 -2.48 5.37
C GLU A 231 -12.89 -2.48 4.23
N CYS A 232 -13.05 -3.38 3.25
CA CYS A 232 -12.04 -3.70 2.25
C CYS A 232 -10.81 -4.43 2.84
N GLY A 233 -10.12 -3.84 3.81
CA GLY A 233 -8.98 -4.43 4.51
C GLY A 233 -7.74 -4.67 3.63
N LEU A 234 -7.70 -4.08 2.44
CA LEU A 234 -6.61 -4.26 1.46
C LEU A 234 -6.07 -2.91 0.99
N LEU A 235 -4.74 -2.85 0.82
CA LEU A 235 -4.01 -1.86 0.05
C LEU A 235 -3.18 -2.61 -1.00
N VAL A 236 -3.63 -2.62 -2.25
CA VAL A 236 -2.94 -3.33 -3.33
C VAL A 236 -1.90 -2.42 -3.94
N ASN A 237 -0.62 -2.82 -3.84
CA ASN A 237 0.47 -2.03 -4.38
C ASN A 237 0.83 -2.45 -5.81
N SER A 238 0.78 -1.51 -6.73
CA SER A 238 1.29 -1.61 -8.09
C SER A 238 2.33 -0.51 -8.33
N SER A 239 3.51 -0.89 -8.83
CA SER A 239 4.60 0.06 -9.15
C SER A 239 4.91 0.03 -10.63
N ARG A 240 5.74 -0.91 -11.07
CA ARG A 240 6.31 -0.98 -12.43
C ARG A 240 5.28 -0.97 -13.56
N GLY A 241 4.14 -1.64 -13.37
CA GLY A 241 3.05 -1.68 -14.34
C GLY A 241 2.35 -0.35 -14.55
N ILE A 242 2.52 0.60 -13.64
CA ILE A 242 1.98 1.96 -13.72
C ILE A 242 3.09 2.92 -14.12
N ILE A 243 4.13 3.07 -13.29
CA ILE A 243 5.09 4.16 -13.44
C ILE A 243 6.03 4.02 -14.63
N TYR A 244 6.19 2.81 -15.18
CA TYR A 244 7.03 2.52 -16.35
C TYR A 244 6.24 2.02 -17.56
N ALA A 245 4.94 2.31 -17.60
CA ALA A 245 4.08 1.87 -18.71
C ALA A 245 4.42 2.56 -20.06
N SER A 246 5.01 3.75 -20.02
CA SER A 246 5.63 4.43 -21.17
C SER A 246 6.96 5.07 -20.78
N GLN A 247 7.88 5.20 -21.74
CA GLN A 247 9.15 5.94 -21.61
C GLN A 247 9.20 7.19 -22.52
N ASN A 248 8.09 7.55 -23.13
CA ASN A 248 7.94 8.69 -24.00
C ASN A 248 7.47 9.94 -23.23
N THR A 249 7.17 11.00 -23.95
CA THR A 249 6.64 12.23 -23.37
C THR A 249 5.26 12.10 -22.74
N ASP A 250 4.51 11.07 -23.11
CA ASP A 250 3.18 10.69 -22.61
C ASP A 250 3.20 9.80 -21.37
N PHE A 251 4.37 9.59 -20.74
CA PHE A 251 4.54 8.63 -19.64
C PHE A 251 3.56 8.83 -18.49
N ALA A 252 3.23 10.09 -18.18
CA ALA A 252 2.33 10.43 -17.09
C ALA A 252 0.86 10.11 -17.45
N GLU A 253 0.45 10.43 -18.70
CA GLU A 253 -0.88 10.09 -19.21
C GLU A 253 -1.09 8.57 -19.24
N VAL A 254 -0.11 7.81 -19.75
CA VAL A 254 -0.18 6.34 -19.79
C VAL A 254 -0.19 5.76 -18.37
N ALA A 255 0.56 6.33 -17.43
CA ALA A 255 0.49 5.92 -16.02
C ALA A 255 -0.91 6.16 -15.42
N ALA A 256 -1.55 7.29 -15.75
CA ALA A 256 -2.93 7.58 -15.34
C ALA A 256 -3.92 6.55 -15.89
N GLU A 257 -3.78 6.15 -17.17
CA GLU A 257 -4.61 5.12 -17.78
C GLU A 257 -4.45 3.77 -17.06
N LYS A 258 -3.21 3.35 -16.75
CA LYS A 258 -2.95 2.11 -16.01
C LYS A 258 -3.48 2.14 -14.57
N ALA A 259 -3.37 3.26 -13.89
CA ALA A 259 -3.96 3.43 -12.57
C ALA A 259 -5.49 3.37 -12.61
N LYS A 260 -6.10 3.99 -13.63
CA LYS A 260 -7.55 3.97 -13.87
C LYS A 260 -8.07 2.56 -14.20
N GLU A 261 -7.36 1.79 -15.04
CA GLU A 261 -7.70 0.40 -15.34
C GLU A 261 -7.80 -0.45 -14.06
N LEU A 262 -6.83 -0.30 -13.14
CA LEU A 262 -6.86 -0.98 -11.84
C LEU A 262 -7.97 -0.46 -10.94
N GLN A 263 -8.19 0.85 -10.89
CA GLN A 263 -9.28 1.45 -10.11
C GLN A 263 -10.65 0.92 -10.54
N ILE A 264 -10.90 0.77 -11.85
CA ILE A 264 -12.16 0.19 -12.37
C ILE A 264 -12.33 -1.27 -11.91
N GLN A 265 -11.27 -2.07 -11.94
CA GLN A 265 -11.32 -3.44 -11.43
C GLN A 265 -11.59 -3.48 -9.92
N MET A 266 -10.93 -2.60 -9.15
CA MET A 266 -11.12 -2.47 -7.71
C MET A 266 -12.53 -2.04 -7.34
N ASP A 267 -13.12 -1.11 -8.09
CA ASP A 267 -14.50 -0.68 -7.93
C ASP A 267 -15.50 -1.83 -8.13
N ALA A 268 -15.28 -2.66 -9.15
CA ALA A 268 -16.09 -3.86 -9.38
C ALA A 268 -15.99 -4.85 -8.20
N GLU A 269 -14.78 -5.07 -7.66
CA GLU A 269 -14.59 -5.94 -6.50
C GLU A 269 -15.21 -5.35 -5.20
N LEU A 270 -15.08 -4.05 -4.94
CA LEU A 270 -15.76 -3.39 -3.82
C LEU A 270 -17.27 -3.55 -3.89
N THR A 271 -17.84 -3.42 -5.09
CA THR A 271 -19.27 -3.60 -5.34
C THR A 271 -19.71 -5.07 -5.13
N LYS A 272 -18.94 -6.03 -5.65
CA LYS A 272 -19.18 -7.47 -5.53
C LYS A 272 -19.17 -7.92 -4.06
N HIS A 273 -18.30 -7.32 -3.23
CA HIS A 273 -18.18 -7.63 -1.80
C HIS A 273 -19.13 -6.79 -0.90
N GLY A 274 -20.01 -5.97 -1.48
CA GLY A 274 -21.02 -5.21 -0.74
C GLY A 274 -20.46 -4.03 0.07
N ILE A 275 -19.22 -3.64 -0.16
CA ILE A 275 -18.57 -2.49 0.51
C ILE A 275 -19.13 -1.18 -0.05
N TRP A 276 -19.57 -1.22 -1.29
CA TRP A 276 -20.26 -0.13 -1.97
C TRP A 276 -21.72 -0.52 -2.26
N PRO A 277 -22.70 0.30 -1.91
CA PRO A 277 -24.09 -0.02 -2.22
C PRO A 277 -24.26 -0.13 -3.74
N GLN A 278 -24.78 -1.26 -4.20
CA GLN A 278 -25.22 -1.39 -5.59
C GLN A 278 -26.19 -0.24 -5.88
N ALA A 279 -26.02 0.46 -7.02
CA ALA A 279 -26.98 1.43 -7.46
C ALA A 279 -28.36 0.76 -7.43
N LYS A 280 -29.29 1.27 -6.61
CA LYS A 280 -30.69 0.78 -6.60
C LYS A 280 -31.11 0.78 -8.06
N LYS A 281 -31.43 -0.39 -8.63
CA LYS A 281 -32.10 -0.46 -9.91
C LYS A 281 -33.28 0.50 -9.79
N LYS A 282 -33.31 1.58 -10.58
CA LYS A 282 -34.48 2.46 -10.65
C LYS A 282 -35.66 1.55 -10.97
N GLY A 283 -36.49 1.27 -9.98
CA GLY A 283 -37.75 0.61 -10.20
C GLY A 283 -38.53 1.48 -11.18
N ILE A 284 -38.99 0.87 -12.25
CA ILE A 284 -39.94 1.47 -13.15
C ILE A 284 -41.20 1.71 -12.31
N TRP A 285 -41.32 2.91 -11.79
CA TRP A 285 -42.62 3.36 -11.27
C TRP A 285 -43.47 3.63 -12.49
N ASN A 286 -44.45 2.76 -12.76
CA ASN A 286 -45.59 3.08 -13.56
C ASN A 286 -46.32 4.24 -12.86
N ASP A 287 -46.18 5.44 -13.39
CA ASP A 287 -47.05 6.54 -13.05
C ASP A 287 -48.45 6.20 -13.59
N PHE A 288 -49.30 5.71 -12.70
CA PHE A 288 -50.73 5.76 -12.90
C PHE A 288 -51.15 7.23 -12.91
N TYR A 289 -51.51 7.74 -14.07
CA TYR A 289 -52.34 8.94 -14.18
C TYR A 289 -53.73 8.65 -13.62
N PRO A 290 -54.26 9.40 -12.66
CA PRO A 290 -55.70 9.52 -12.53
C PRO A 290 -56.19 10.61 -13.51
N CYS A 291 -56.99 10.18 -14.46
CA CYS A 291 -57.90 11.11 -15.14
C CYS A 291 -58.88 11.66 -14.11
N PHE A 292 -58.91 12.97 -13.97
CA PHE A 292 -60.12 13.84 -13.90
C PHE A 292 -59.71 15.29 -14.00
#